data_1a9e21889d30633dc8190108f1ebedde
#
_entry.id   1a9e21889d30633dc8190108f1ebedde
#
_cell.length_a   1.000
_cell.length_b   1.000
_cell.length_c   1.000
_cell.angle_alpha   90.00
_cell.angle_beta   90.00
_cell.angle_gamma   90.00
#
_symmetry.space_group_name_H-M   'P 1'
#
loop_
_entity.id
_entity.type
_entity.pdbx_description
1 polymer ?
#
loop_
_entity_poly.entity_id
_entity_poly.type
_entity_poly.pdbx_seq_one_letter_code
_entity_poly.pdbx_strand_id
1 'polypeptide(L)'
;VKRIITVSAFVSFLLVGCQFNESGTLDTSKLKEIEMNDVTDTQKERMPIIYQAPSVKEGLSAIPFKMTLPEILPFNAEPFQPPTINDMSHDGKQLMVEFKTSSKSNSGKSIILMITAINSEVESDHSSSEGVKLSSDVIAFYTNKSLSFHLDGVSYTVTYMNDEIPKEQHKNEIIDIAKQIIEQ
;
A
#
# COMPACT_ATOMS: atom_id res chain seq x y z
N VAL A 1 -25.51 59.69 10.47
CA VAL A 1 -25.26 58.37 11.10
C VAL A 1 -25.14 57.33 9.97
N LYS A 2 -23.89 56.98 9.55
CA LYS A 2 -23.62 55.93 8.52
C LYS A 2 -23.47 54.59 9.22
N ARG A 3 -24.37 53.67 8.91
CA ARG A 3 -24.26 52.26 9.34
C ARG A 3 -23.34 51.50 8.39
N ILE A 4 -22.21 51.01 8.91
CA ILE A 4 -21.30 50.10 8.21
C ILE A 4 -21.82 48.69 8.47
N ILE A 5 -22.23 48.01 7.40
CA ILE A 5 -22.59 46.60 7.44
C ILE A 5 -21.33 45.81 7.08
N THR A 6 -20.74 45.13 8.07
CA THR A 6 -19.61 44.25 7.88
C THR A 6 -20.18 42.89 7.47
N VAL A 7 -20.01 42.51 6.20
CA VAL A 7 -20.30 41.17 5.68
C VAL A 7 -19.13 40.27 6.01
N SER A 8 -19.31 39.41 6.99
CA SER A 8 -18.32 38.37 7.33
C SER A 8 -18.51 37.20 6.39
N ALA A 9 -17.60 37.04 5.42
CA ALA A 9 -17.57 35.88 4.52
C ALA A 9 -16.99 34.68 5.28
N PHE A 10 -17.84 33.73 5.66
CA PHE A 10 -17.45 32.43 6.18
C PHE A 10 -16.92 31.59 5.01
N VAL A 11 -15.60 31.48 4.91
CA VAL A 11 -14.96 30.54 4.00
C VAL A 11 -14.97 29.17 4.70
N SER A 12 -15.93 28.33 4.32
CA SER A 12 -15.96 26.92 4.74
C SER A 12 -14.90 26.15 3.98
N PHE A 13 -13.77 25.89 4.59
CA PHE A 13 -12.79 24.91 4.11
C PHE A 13 -13.44 23.52 4.23
N LEU A 14 -13.85 22.98 3.09
CA LEU A 14 -14.18 21.55 2.98
C LEU A 14 -12.85 20.77 3.05
N LEU A 15 -12.48 20.35 4.24
CA LEU A 15 -11.49 19.33 4.45
C LEU A 15 -12.08 18.03 3.90
N VAL A 16 -11.74 17.69 2.66
CA VAL A 16 -11.95 16.34 2.13
C VAL A 16 -10.88 15.48 2.79
N GLY A 17 -11.08 15.13 4.06
CA GLY A 17 -10.32 14.10 4.73
C GLY A 17 -10.65 12.76 4.09
N CYS A 18 -9.65 11.97 3.74
CA CYS A 18 -9.84 10.56 3.47
C CYS A 18 -10.50 9.95 4.71
N GLN A 19 -11.76 9.54 4.60
CA GLN A 19 -12.43 8.80 5.67
C GLN A 19 -11.86 7.40 5.66
N PHE A 20 -11.15 7.04 6.73
CA PHE A 20 -10.79 5.66 7.00
C PHE A 20 -12.05 4.88 7.36
N ASN A 21 -12.08 3.61 6.99
CA ASN A 21 -13.13 2.72 7.46
C ASN A 21 -12.91 2.41 8.95
N GLU A 22 -13.62 3.10 9.81
CA GLU A 22 -13.55 2.93 11.28
C GLU A 22 -14.20 1.62 11.78
N SER A 23 -14.78 0.82 10.88
CA SER A 23 -15.48 -0.43 11.28
C SER A 23 -14.53 -1.54 11.77
N GLY A 24 -13.22 -1.40 11.55
CA GLY A 24 -12.22 -2.42 11.89
C GLY A 24 -12.22 -3.63 10.97
N THR A 25 -13.04 -3.63 9.91
CA THR A 25 -13.15 -4.69 8.89
C THR A 25 -13.15 -4.10 7.49
N LEU A 26 -12.85 -4.91 6.48
CA LEU A 26 -12.89 -4.54 5.07
C LEU A 26 -14.29 -4.05 4.65
N ASP A 27 -14.37 -2.87 4.05
CA ASP A 27 -15.58 -2.39 3.39
C ASP A 27 -15.65 -2.92 1.95
N THR A 28 -16.46 -3.95 1.74
CA THR A 28 -16.61 -4.59 0.42
C THR A 28 -17.63 -3.90 -0.48
N SER A 29 -18.32 -2.85 -0.03
CA SER A 29 -19.46 -2.23 -0.74
C SER A 29 -19.15 -1.75 -2.16
N LYS A 30 -17.88 -1.41 -2.43
CA LYS A 30 -17.40 -0.95 -3.75
C LYS A 30 -16.39 -1.90 -4.39
N LEU A 31 -16.07 -3.00 -3.73
CA LEU A 31 -15.12 -3.97 -4.23
C LEU A 31 -15.82 -5.03 -5.07
N LYS A 32 -15.09 -5.60 -6.02
CA LYS A 32 -15.54 -6.74 -6.80
C LYS A 32 -14.81 -7.98 -6.33
N GLU A 33 -15.56 -8.96 -5.83
CA GLU A 33 -15.01 -10.29 -5.54
C GLU A 33 -14.59 -10.97 -6.84
N ILE A 34 -13.40 -11.56 -6.82
CA ILE A 34 -12.86 -12.35 -7.93
C ILE A 34 -13.22 -13.81 -7.66
N GLU A 35 -14.15 -14.35 -8.45
CA GLU A 35 -14.49 -15.76 -8.37
C GLU A 35 -13.34 -16.63 -8.86
N MET A 36 -12.95 -17.60 -8.06
CA MET A 36 -12.00 -18.63 -8.46
C MET A 36 -12.76 -19.78 -9.10
N ASN A 37 -12.52 -20.00 -10.39
CA ASN A 37 -13.06 -21.13 -11.14
C ASN A 37 -12.23 -22.40 -10.85
N ASP A 38 -12.85 -23.56 -10.99
CA ASP A 38 -12.20 -24.89 -10.87
C ASP A 38 -11.62 -25.24 -9.48
N VAL A 39 -12.15 -24.63 -8.40
CA VAL A 39 -11.81 -24.98 -7.02
C VAL A 39 -13.00 -25.61 -6.30
N THR A 40 -12.73 -26.64 -5.48
CA THR A 40 -13.74 -27.28 -4.64
C THR A 40 -14.13 -26.40 -3.46
N ASP A 41 -15.30 -26.62 -2.85
CA ASP A 41 -15.75 -25.85 -1.69
C ASP A 41 -14.75 -25.95 -0.51
N THR A 42 -14.17 -27.12 -0.26
CA THR A 42 -13.13 -27.32 0.76
C THR A 42 -11.84 -26.53 0.46
N GLN A 43 -11.52 -26.30 -0.80
CA GLN A 43 -10.39 -25.46 -1.19
C GLN A 43 -10.72 -23.98 -0.99
N LYS A 44 -11.94 -23.54 -1.34
CA LYS A 44 -12.41 -22.17 -1.11
C LYS A 44 -12.34 -21.75 0.35
N GLU A 45 -12.71 -22.64 1.27
CA GLU A 45 -12.61 -22.38 2.72
C GLU A 45 -11.18 -22.12 3.23
N ARG A 46 -10.16 -22.57 2.49
CA ARG A 46 -8.74 -22.45 2.86
C ARG A 46 -8.00 -21.37 2.09
N MET A 47 -8.61 -20.79 1.05
CA MET A 47 -8.03 -19.75 0.23
C MET A 47 -8.62 -18.40 0.64
N PRO A 48 -7.87 -17.30 0.54
CA PRO A 48 -8.43 -15.99 0.83
C PRO A 48 -9.56 -15.64 -0.13
N ILE A 49 -10.53 -14.84 0.34
CA ILE A 49 -11.47 -14.18 -0.55
C ILE A 49 -10.71 -13.02 -1.21
N ILE A 50 -10.72 -12.98 -2.55
CA ILE A 50 -9.94 -12.01 -3.31
C ILE A 50 -10.89 -10.93 -3.83
N TYR A 51 -10.57 -9.67 -3.53
CA TYR A 51 -11.30 -8.51 -4.03
C TYR A 51 -10.40 -7.66 -4.92
N GLN A 52 -11.00 -7.12 -5.99
CA GLN A 52 -10.42 -6.09 -6.84
C GLN A 52 -11.10 -4.76 -6.55
N ALA A 53 -10.31 -3.75 -6.18
CA ALA A 53 -10.83 -2.40 -6.06
C ALA A 53 -10.99 -1.75 -7.45
N PRO A 54 -11.96 -0.83 -7.66
CA PRO A 54 -12.13 -0.14 -8.93
C PRO A 54 -11.07 0.96 -9.16
N SER A 55 -10.44 1.44 -8.09
CA SER A 55 -9.36 2.43 -8.15
C SER A 55 -8.46 2.34 -6.90
N VAL A 56 -7.29 2.98 -6.97
CA VAL A 56 -6.39 3.14 -5.80
C VAL A 56 -7.12 3.79 -4.64
N LYS A 57 -7.85 4.88 -4.90
CA LYS A 57 -8.59 5.63 -3.87
C LYS A 57 -9.63 4.76 -3.16
N GLU A 58 -10.41 4.00 -3.92
CA GLU A 58 -11.43 3.13 -3.34
C GLU A 58 -10.80 1.97 -2.57
N GLY A 59 -9.68 1.42 -3.05
CA GLY A 59 -8.94 0.40 -2.32
C GLY A 59 -8.38 0.89 -0.98
N LEU A 60 -7.77 2.07 -0.95
CA LEU A 60 -7.29 2.69 0.29
C LEU A 60 -8.43 3.04 1.27
N SER A 61 -9.61 3.41 0.74
CA SER A 61 -10.78 3.71 1.59
C SER A 61 -11.45 2.46 2.16
N ALA A 62 -11.29 1.32 1.52
CA ALA A 62 -11.95 0.06 1.91
C ALA A 62 -11.25 -0.64 3.07
N ILE A 63 -9.93 -0.45 3.23
CA ILE A 63 -9.14 -1.13 4.27
C ILE A 63 -9.30 -0.46 5.64
N PRO A 64 -9.29 -1.23 6.75
CA PRO A 64 -9.49 -0.72 8.11
C PRO A 64 -8.20 -0.20 8.78
N PHE A 65 -7.14 0.01 8.02
CA PHE A 65 -5.87 0.55 8.52
C PHE A 65 -5.35 1.65 7.61
N LYS A 66 -4.56 2.56 8.19
CA LYS A 66 -3.97 3.67 7.44
C LYS A 66 -2.82 3.16 6.58
N MET A 67 -2.85 3.50 5.31
CA MET A 67 -1.79 3.22 4.37
C MET A 67 -1.69 4.35 3.35
N THR A 68 -0.46 4.69 2.97
CA THR A 68 -0.15 5.69 1.95
C THR A 68 0.80 5.10 0.92
N LEU A 69 0.75 5.64 -0.29
CA LEU A 69 1.63 5.23 -1.38
C LEU A 69 2.69 6.30 -1.63
N PRO A 70 3.90 5.93 -2.05
CA PRO A 70 4.94 6.88 -2.41
C PRO A 70 4.52 7.70 -3.64
N GLU A 71 4.76 9.01 -3.59
CA GLU A 71 4.45 9.94 -4.68
C GLU A 71 5.62 10.09 -5.65
N ILE A 72 6.86 9.99 -5.13
CA ILE A 72 8.08 10.17 -5.90
C ILE A 72 8.76 8.81 -6.10
N LEU A 73 8.83 8.37 -7.35
CA LEU A 73 9.49 7.12 -7.72
C LEU A 73 10.79 7.38 -8.48
N PRO A 74 11.82 6.50 -8.33
CA PRO A 74 13.12 6.67 -8.99
C PRO A 74 13.10 6.35 -10.49
N PHE A 75 11.92 6.13 -11.06
CA PHE A 75 11.72 5.85 -12.48
C PHE A 75 10.45 6.53 -13.00
N ASN A 76 10.33 6.67 -14.32
CA ASN A 76 9.12 7.20 -14.96
C ASN A 76 8.02 6.13 -14.93
N ALA A 77 7.18 6.20 -13.91
CA ALA A 77 6.16 5.20 -13.61
C ALA A 77 4.82 5.47 -14.31
N GLU A 78 4.09 4.40 -14.62
CA GLU A 78 2.65 4.45 -14.79
C GLU A 78 1.97 4.74 -13.44
N PRO A 79 0.72 5.23 -13.42
CA PRO A 79 -0.04 5.29 -12.17
C PRO A 79 -0.14 3.92 -11.50
N PHE A 80 -0.20 3.89 -10.17
CA PHE A 80 -0.50 2.65 -9.46
C PHE A 80 -1.80 2.03 -9.98
N GLN A 81 -1.77 0.72 -10.19
CA GLN A 81 -2.95 -0.06 -10.55
C GLN A 81 -3.92 -0.13 -9.37
N PRO A 82 -5.24 -0.26 -9.62
CA PRO A 82 -6.18 -0.57 -8.56
C PRO A 82 -5.72 -1.80 -7.77
N PRO A 83 -5.75 -1.75 -6.42
CA PRO A 83 -5.18 -2.84 -5.62
C PRO A 83 -6.03 -4.10 -5.64
N THR A 84 -5.35 -5.22 -5.43
CA THR A 84 -5.96 -6.48 -5.02
C THR A 84 -5.94 -6.55 -3.49
N ILE A 85 -7.05 -6.97 -2.88
CA ILE A 85 -7.21 -7.14 -1.44
C ILE A 85 -7.61 -8.59 -1.19
N ASN A 86 -6.80 -9.28 -0.39
CA ASN A 86 -7.05 -10.66 0.01
C ASN A 86 -7.53 -10.66 1.46
N ASP A 87 -8.77 -11.12 1.69
CA ASP A 87 -9.30 -11.39 3.03
C ASP A 87 -8.90 -12.80 3.44
N MET A 88 -7.86 -12.87 4.28
CA MET A 88 -7.26 -14.14 4.72
C MET A 88 -8.12 -14.87 5.75
N SER A 89 -8.96 -14.15 6.48
CA SER A 89 -9.78 -14.66 7.59
C SER A 89 -11.25 -14.85 7.23
N HIS A 90 -11.70 -14.41 6.06
CA HIS A 90 -13.10 -14.44 5.58
C HIS A 90 -14.06 -13.59 6.44
N ASP A 91 -13.55 -12.75 7.31
CA ASP A 91 -14.33 -11.85 8.16
C ASP A 91 -13.92 -10.38 8.02
N GLY A 92 -13.08 -10.10 7.03
CA GLY A 92 -12.61 -8.76 6.69
C GLY A 92 -11.58 -8.18 7.68
N LYS A 93 -11.01 -8.98 8.59
CA LYS A 93 -10.09 -8.48 9.62
C LYS A 93 -8.63 -8.70 9.30
N GLN A 94 -8.27 -9.86 8.73
CA GLN A 94 -6.89 -10.16 8.34
C GLN A 94 -6.74 -9.97 6.83
N LEU A 95 -6.13 -8.88 6.44
CA LEU A 95 -6.05 -8.46 5.05
C LEU A 95 -4.61 -8.41 4.56
N MET A 96 -4.42 -8.84 3.33
CA MET A 96 -3.22 -8.55 2.55
C MET A 96 -3.62 -7.69 1.36
N VAL A 97 -3.03 -6.52 1.24
CA VAL A 97 -3.31 -5.55 0.16
C VAL A 97 -2.08 -5.38 -0.70
N GLU A 98 -2.24 -5.44 -2.02
CA GLU A 98 -1.15 -5.30 -2.97
C GLU A 98 -1.41 -4.14 -3.93
N PHE A 99 -0.48 -3.20 -3.98
CA PHE A 99 -0.39 -2.13 -4.96
C PHE A 99 0.79 -2.35 -5.89
N LYS A 100 0.58 -2.16 -7.18
CA LYS A 100 1.59 -2.36 -8.21
C LYS A 100 1.64 -1.20 -9.18
N THR A 101 2.86 -0.83 -9.58
CA THR A 101 3.11 0.04 -10.73
C THR A 101 4.32 -0.46 -11.53
N SER A 102 4.46 0.01 -12.75
CA SER A 102 5.58 -0.32 -13.62
C SER A 102 6.10 0.90 -14.37
N SER A 103 7.30 0.80 -14.93
CA SER A 103 7.82 1.83 -15.83
C SER A 103 6.97 1.97 -17.09
N LYS A 104 6.82 3.20 -17.58
CA LYS A 104 6.26 3.47 -18.91
C LYS A 104 7.14 2.79 -19.96
N SER A 105 6.51 1.93 -20.75
CA SER A 105 7.20 1.10 -21.73
C SER A 105 7.79 1.93 -22.87
N ASN A 106 9.09 2.27 -22.80
CA ASN A 106 9.84 2.80 -23.95
C ASN A 106 11.25 2.23 -24.09
N SER A 107 11.69 1.29 -23.26
CA SER A 107 13.09 0.82 -23.26
C SER A 107 13.26 -0.62 -22.79
N GLY A 108 12.62 -1.57 -23.41
CA GLY A 108 13.02 -2.99 -23.40
C GLY A 108 12.95 -3.79 -22.11
N LYS A 109 13.15 -3.22 -20.93
CA LYS A 109 13.00 -3.90 -19.63
C LYS A 109 11.97 -3.20 -18.75
N SER A 110 11.08 -3.96 -18.16
CA SER A 110 10.05 -3.44 -17.28
C SER A 110 10.58 -3.33 -15.85
N ILE A 111 10.62 -2.10 -15.32
CA ILE A 111 10.80 -1.87 -13.89
C ILE A 111 9.45 -2.08 -13.22
N ILE A 112 9.42 -2.82 -12.11
CA ILE A 112 8.20 -3.11 -11.38
C ILE A 112 8.41 -2.70 -9.92
N LEU A 113 7.46 -1.96 -9.38
CA LEU A 113 7.33 -1.70 -7.95
C LEU A 113 6.04 -2.31 -7.45
N MET A 114 6.15 -3.10 -6.37
CA MET A 114 5.03 -3.71 -5.68
C MET A 114 5.12 -3.38 -4.18
N ILE A 115 4.03 -2.95 -3.60
CA ILE A 115 3.91 -2.66 -2.18
C ILE A 115 2.82 -3.55 -1.61
N THR A 116 3.20 -4.45 -0.72
CA THR A 116 2.29 -5.33 -0.01
C THR A 116 2.18 -4.86 1.44
N ALA A 117 0.96 -4.77 1.95
CA ALA A 117 0.66 -4.45 3.34
C ALA A 117 -0.23 -5.54 3.94
N ILE A 118 0.12 -6.03 5.12
CA ILE A 118 -0.62 -7.05 5.86
C ILE A 118 -0.88 -6.51 7.26
N ASN A 119 -2.15 -6.39 7.65
CA ASN A 119 -2.54 -5.87 8.95
C ASN A 119 -2.48 -6.93 10.08
N SER A 120 -1.44 -7.72 10.07
CA SER A 120 -1.08 -8.65 11.13
C SER A 120 0.43 -8.73 11.25
N GLU A 121 0.90 -9.16 12.42
CA GLU A 121 2.31 -9.49 12.57
C GLU A 121 2.63 -10.72 11.72
N VAL A 122 3.62 -10.56 10.86
CA VAL A 122 4.18 -11.65 10.07
C VAL A 122 5.54 -11.99 10.64
N GLU A 123 5.67 -13.18 11.23
CA GLU A 123 6.97 -13.69 11.63
C GLU A 123 7.82 -13.91 10.37
N SER A 124 8.92 -13.17 10.27
CA SER A 124 9.87 -13.29 9.17
C SER A 124 11.24 -13.67 9.70
N ASP A 125 11.87 -14.65 9.06
CA ASP A 125 13.26 -14.96 9.32
C ASP A 125 14.15 -13.91 8.64
N HIS A 126 14.82 -13.10 9.44
CA HIS A 126 15.70 -12.02 8.98
C HIS A 126 17.19 -12.44 8.98
N SER A 127 17.51 -13.71 9.17
CA SER A 127 18.91 -14.21 9.27
C SER A 127 19.76 -13.91 8.04
N SER A 128 19.15 -13.80 6.86
CA SER A 128 19.82 -13.46 5.59
C SER A 128 19.61 -12.02 5.12
N SER A 129 18.99 -11.17 5.94
CA SER A 129 18.66 -9.79 5.61
C SER A 129 19.63 -8.79 6.25
N GLU A 130 19.73 -7.61 5.67
CA GLU A 130 20.49 -6.48 6.21
C GLU A 130 19.54 -5.51 6.89
N GLY A 131 19.79 -5.24 8.20
CA GLY A 131 19.03 -4.24 8.95
C GLY A 131 19.31 -2.83 8.46
N VAL A 132 18.27 -2.07 8.17
CA VAL A 132 18.32 -0.68 7.69
C VAL A 132 17.41 0.18 8.55
N LYS A 133 17.93 1.31 9.02
CA LYS A 133 17.14 2.27 9.80
C LYS A 133 16.39 3.21 8.85
N LEU A 134 15.05 3.17 8.88
CA LEU A 134 14.19 4.10 8.10
C LEU A 134 13.92 5.38 8.88
N SER A 135 13.65 5.28 10.20
CA SER A 135 13.45 6.42 11.12
C SER A 135 14.06 6.13 12.50
N SER A 136 13.76 6.97 13.52
CA SER A 136 14.15 6.68 14.92
C SER A 136 13.57 5.35 15.40
N ASP A 137 12.36 5.02 14.99
CA ASP A 137 11.54 3.96 15.59
C ASP A 137 11.24 2.81 14.61
N VAL A 138 11.60 2.94 13.32
CA VAL A 138 11.35 1.93 12.30
C VAL A 138 12.66 1.36 11.76
N ILE A 139 12.85 0.07 12.00
CA ILE A 139 13.93 -0.74 11.39
C ILE A 139 13.31 -1.57 10.27
N ALA A 140 13.94 -1.55 9.11
CA ALA A 140 13.59 -2.38 7.98
C ALA A 140 14.67 -3.43 7.72
N PHE A 141 14.30 -4.47 7.00
CA PHE A 141 15.17 -5.58 6.62
C PHE A 141 15.25 -5.67 5.10
N TYR A 142 16.43 -5.39 4.57
CA TYR A 142 16.69 -5.42 3.14
C TYR A 142 17.18 -6.80 2.70
N THR A 143 16.54 -7.34 1.68
CA THR A 143 16.95 -8.56 0.98
C THR A 143 16.97 -8.28 -0.51
N ASN A 144 18.07 -8.45 -1.15
CA ASN A 144 18.28 -8.35 -2.61
C ASN A 144 17.34 -7.40 -3.42
N LYS A 145 16.03 -7.60 -3.42
CA LYS A 145 15.03 -6.81 -4.18
C LYS A 145 13.86 -6.33 -3.33
N SER A 146 13.86 -6.62 -2.04
CA SER A 146 12.74 -6.30 -1.16
C SER A 146 13.23 -5.64 0.13
N LEU A 147 12.39 -4.77 0.68
CA LEU A 147 12.57 -4.14 1.98
C LEU A 147 11.30 -4.37 2.79
N SER A 148 11.43 -5.03 3.93
CA SER A 148 10.30 -5.32 4.83
C SER A 148 10.44 -4.55 6.13
N PHE A 149 9.34 -4.00 6.65
CA PHE A 149 9.28 -3.28 7.92
C PHE A 149 7.89 -3.38 8.53
N HIS A 150 7.79 -3.02 9.80
CA HIS A 150 6.53 -2.97 10.54
C HIS A 150 6.25 -1.54 10.99
N LEU A 151 5.00 -1.08 10.83
CA LEU A 151 4.54 0.25 11.22
C LEU A 151 3.06 0.18 11.66
N ASP A 152 2.76 0.66 12.86
CA ASP A 152 1.38 0.81 13.39
C ASP A 152 0.52 -0.46 13.27
N GLY A 153 1.08 -1.64 13.55
CA GLY A 153 0.38 -2.92 13.48
C GLY A 153 0.26 -3.50 12.06
N VAL A 154 0.91 -2.89 11.08
CA VAL A 154 0.90 -3.33 9.67
C VAL A 154 2.31 -3.75 9.26
N SER A 155 2.44 -4.94 8.67
CA SER A 155 3.67 -5.43 8.05
C SER A 155 3.72 -5.02 6.59
N TYR A 156 4.74 -4.29 6.21
CA TYR A 156 4.97 -3.82 4.84
C TYR A 156 6.10 -4.59 4.16
N THR A 157 5.92 -4.88 2.88
CA THR A 157 7.00 -5.34 2.00
C THR A 157 6.98 -4.50 0.72
N VAL A 158 8.05 -3.77 0.48
CA VAL A 158 8.31 -3.06 -0.76
C VAL A 158 9.21 -3.94 -1.62
N THR A 159 8.75 -4.34 -2.80
CA THR A 159 9.53 -5.10 -3.78
C THR A 159 9.78 -4.22 -4.99
N TYR A 160 11.06 -3.97 -5.29
CA TYR A 160 11.49 -3.12 -6.39
C TYR A 160 12.35 -3.94 -7.35
N MET A 161 11.84 -4.20 -8.54
CA MET A 161 12.51 -4.98 -9.58
C MET A 161 13.08 -4.05 -10.63
N ASN A 162 14.36 -3.73 -10.49
CA ASN A 162 15.16 -2.98 -11.46
C ASN A 162 16.53 -3.64 -11.57
N ASP A 163 16.75 -4.43 -12.63
CA ASP A 163 17.99 -5.17 -12.84
C ASP A 163 19.05 -4.33 -13.59
N GLU A 164 18.75 -3.08 -13.95
CA GLU A 164 19.64 -2.20 -14.72
C GLU A 164 20.58 -1.36 -13.84
N ILE A 165 20.32 -1.30 -12.53
CA ILE A 165 21.08 -0.48 -11.59
C ILE A 165 21.95 -1.32 -10.66
N PRO A 166 23.08 -0.77 -10.18
CA PRO A 166 23.93 -1.44 -9.18
C PRO A 166 23.17 -1.71 -7.88
N LYS A 167 23.57 -2.77 -7.16
CA LYS A 167 22.95 -3.19 -5.89
C LYS A 167 22.85 -2.06 -4.87
N GLU A 168 23.89 -1.24 -4.73
CA GLU A 168 23.91 -0.13 -3.76
C GLU A 168 22.92 0.97 -4.14
N GLN A 169 22.81 1.31 -5.41
CA GLN A 169 21.80 2.25 -5.90
C GLN A 169 20.40 1.70 -5.68
N HIS A 170 20.18 0.42 -6.00
CA HIS A 170 18.90 -0.25 -5.77
C HIS A 170 18.46 -0.19 -4.30
N LYS A 171 19.42 -0.45 -3.38
CA LYS A 171 19.18 -0.38 -1.95
C LYS A 171 18.78 1.04 -1.51
N ASN A 172 19.48 2.06 -1.98
CA ASN A 172 19.17 3.44 -1.65
C ASN A 172 17.78 3.86 -2.18
N GLU A 173 17.46 3.51 -3.42
CA GLU A 173 16.18 3.82 -4.03
C GLU A 173 15.00 3.16 -3.30
N ILE A 174 15.11 1.88 -2.93
CA ILE A 174 14.03 1.19 -2.19
C ILE A 174 13.86 1.73 -0.76
N ILE A 175 14.94 2.18 -0.11
CA ILE A 175 14.90 2.86 1.17
C ILE A 175 14.14 4.19 1.05
N ASP A 176 14.42 4.98 0.02
CA ASP A 176 13.75 6.27 -0.19
C ASP A 176 12.27 6.11 -0.54
N ILE A 177 11.89 5.03 -1.24
CA ILE A 177 10.49 4.64 -1.43
C ILE A 177 9.82 4.32 -0.08
N ALA A 178 10.47 3.48 0.75
CA ALA A 178 9.90 3.08 2.03
C ALA A 178 9.76 4.24 3.02
N LYS A 179 10.70 5.20 3.03
CA LYS A 179 10.60 6.42 3.84
C LYS A 179 9.35 7.23 3.53
N GLN A 180 8.96 7.36 2.28
CA GLN A 180 7.74 8.07 1.90
C GLN A 180 6.48 7.39 2.46
N ILE A 181 6.51 6.08 2.71
CA ILE A 181 5.38 5.35 3.31
C ILE A 181 5.27 5.65 4.81
N ILE A 182 6.40 5.82 5.51
CA ILE A 182 6.43 6.03 6.97
C ILE A 182 6.32 7.49 7.42
N GLU A 183 6.56 8.46 6.52
CA GLU A 183 6.63 9.90 6.86
C GLU A 183 5.28 10.62 6.74
N GLN A 184 4.17 9.91 6.56
CA GLN A 184 2.86 10.51 6.26
C GLN A 184 1.85 10.44 7.42
#